data_eaad0691fe6cecd8730fd05f2921efff
#
_entry.id   eaad0691fe6cecd8730fd05f2921efff
#
_cell.length_a   1.000
_cell.length_b   1.000
_cell.length_c   1.000
_cell.angle_alpha   90.00
_cell.angle_beta   90.00
_cell.angle_gamma   90.00
#
_symmetry.space_group_name_H-M   'P 1'
#
loop_
_entity.id
_entity.type
_entity.pdbx_description
1 polymer ?
#
loop_
_entity_poly.entity_id
_entity_poly.type
_entity_poly.pdbx_seq_one_letter_code
_entity_poly.pdbx_strand_id
1 'polypeptide(L)'
;MRYQTAPLPEEAKGTSLVPVPWLPDGFAHPERLGLATGHHLRPIREADVEIDYPAVMGSRERLWARYGEAWGWPPATMTFEQDRADLARHEAEIAAHESFNYAVLDAAETALLGCIYIDPPDERSPEGADALVSWWVVDAEAGGALERALDEAMPRWLEAEWPFTAVLRHP
;
A
#
# COMPACT_ATOMS: atom_id res chain seq x y z
N MET A 1 45.69 -41.88 31.18
CA MET A 1 45.56 -41.00 30.01
C MET A 1 44.34 -40.11 30.22
N ARG A 2 44.53 -38.83 30.42
CA ARG A 2 43.42 -37.85 30.56
C ARG A 2 43.25 -37.14 29.22
N TYR A 3 42.09 -37.28 28.61
CA TYR A 3 41.75 -36.54 27.41
C TYR A 3 41.40 -35.11 27.81
N GLN A 4 42.19 -34.14 27.36
CA GLN A 4 41.91 -32.72 27.43
C GLN A 4 40.90 -32.37 26.36
N THR A 5 39.70 -31.99 26.75
CA THR A 5 38.70 -31.41 25.88
C THR A 5 39.09 -29.97 25.55
N ALA A 6 39.31 -29.70 24.27
CA ALA A 6 39.51 -28.34 23.76
C ALA A 6 38.23 -27.51 23.95
N PRO A 7 38.33 -26.21 24.30
CA PRO A 7 37.17 -25.35 24.39
C PRO A 7 36.57 -25.12 22.99
N LEU A 8 35.23 -25.16 22.91
CA LEU A 8 34.46 -24.80 21.72
C LEU A 8 34.73 -23.34 21.32
N PRO A 9 34.76 -23.01 20.03
CA PRO A 9 34.92 -21.64 19.62
C PRO A 9 33.72 -20.80 20.09
N GLU A 10 34.05 -19.65 20.66
CA GLU A 10 33.11 -18.61 21.08
C GLU A 10 32.19 -18.21 19.90
N GLU A 11 30.91 -18.45 20.09
CA GLU A 11 29.89 -18.05 19.09
C GLU A 11 30.07 -16.56 18.77
N ALA A 12 30.32 -16.29 17.51
CA ALA A 12 30.35 -14.92 16.97
C ALA A 12 29.06 -14.23 17.38
N LYS A 13 29.16 -13.22 18.22
CA LYS A 13 28.08 -12.31 18.58
C LYS A 13 27.45 -11.80 17.27
N GLY A 14 26.27 -12.29 16.96
CA GLY A 14 25.50 -11.82 15.81
C GLY A 14 25.40 -10.31 15.88
N THR A 15 25.92 -9.63 14.89
CA THR A 15 25.68 -8.21 14.68
C THR A 15 24.18 -8.09 14.50
N SER A 16 23.50 -7.50 15.48
CA SER A 16 22.10 -7.13 15.38
C SER A 16 22.00 -6.14 14.22
N LEU A 17 21.57 -6.63 13.06
CA LEU A 17 21.26 -5.76 11.94
C LEU A 17 20.04 -4.94 12.36
N VAL A 18 20.29 -3.69 12.77
CA VAL A 18 19.21 -2.72 12.92
C VAL A 18 18.54 -2.63 11.54
N PRO A 19 17.24 -2.92 11.43
CA PRO A 19 16.55 -2.80 10.14
C PRO A 19 16.78 -1.39 9.59
N VAL A 20 17.28 -1.29 8.37
CA VAL A 20 17.40 0.00 7.68
C VAL A 20 15.98 0.51 7.49
N PRO A 21 15.63 1.72 7.97
CA PRO A 21 14.31 2.27 7.77
C PRO A 21 13.98 2.33 6.28
N TRP A 22 12.74 1.97 5.91
CA TRP A 22 12.31 2.03 4.52
C TRP A 22 12.32 3.46 3.96
N LEU A 23 11.93 4.42 4.79
CA LEU A 23 11.86 5.83 4.42
C LEU A 23 12.95 6.64 5.14
N PRO A 24 13.43 7.74 4.55
CA PRO A 24 14.38 8.64 5.19
C PRO A 24 13.83 9.24 6.48
N ASP A 25 14.71 9.50 7.43
CA ASP A 25 14.36 10.21 8.66
C ASP A 25 13.74 11.58 8.33
N GLY A 26 12.60 11.89 8.95
CA GLY A 26 11.89 13.15 8.76
C GLY A 26 11.09 13.24 7.46
N PHE A 27 10.99 12.17 6.67
CA PHE A 27 10.10 12.15 5.52
C PHE A 27 8.65 12.38 5.95
N ALA A 28 7.98 13.32 5.27
CA ALA A 28 6.55 13.56 5.42
C ALA A 28 5.84 13.11 4.13
N HIS A 29 4.93 12.15 4.24
CA HIS A 29 4.16 11.68 3.08
C HIS A 29 3.20 12.78 2.59
N PRO A 30 2.93 12.84 1.28
CA PRO A 30 1.97 13.79 0.73
C PRO A 30 0.56 13.58 1.30
N GLU A 31 -0.09 14.67 1.70
CA GLU A 31 -1.43 14.64 2.28
C GLU A 31 -2.54 14.67 1.22
N ARG A 32 -2.23 15.10 0.00
CA ARG A 32 -3.23 15.25 -1.07
C ARG A 32 -2.58 15.31 -2.46
N LEU A 33 -3.27 14.71 -3.44
CA LEU A 33 -2.99 14.89 -4.86
C LEU A 33 -4.31 15.17 -5.60
N GLY A 34 -4.41 16.29 -6.29
CA GLY A 34 -5.52 16.60 -7.20
C GLY A 34 -5.31 15.96 -8.58
N LEU A 35 -6.38 15.40 -9.16
CA LEU A 35 -6.38 14.84 -10.50
C LEU A 35 -7.05 15.78 -11.50
N ALA A 36 -6.68 15.66 -12.78
CA ALA A 36 -7.26 16.47 -13.87
C ALA A 36 -8.76 16.29 -14.03
N THR A 37 -9.32 15.20 -13.56
CA THR A 37 -10.75 14.88 -13.57
C THR A 37 -11.56 15.55 -12.45
N GLY A 38 -10.92 16.35 -11.59
CA GLY A 38 -11.56 16.97 -10.43
C GLY A 38 -11.63 16.06 -9.18
N HIS A 39 -11.20 14.81 -9.30
CA HIS A 39 -11.02 13.90 -8.17
C HIS A 39 -9.71 14.21 -7.43
N HIS A 40 -9.54 13.63 -6.25
CA HIS A 40 -8.30 13.75 -5.49
C HIS A 40 -7.98 12.51 -4.69
N LEU A 41 -6.72 12.40 -4.27
CA LEU A 41 -6.23 11.39 -3.36
C LEU A 41 -5.95 12.04 -2.00
N ARG A 42 -6.21 11.31 -0.93
CA ARG A 42 -5.69 11.56 0.42
C ARG A 42 -5.49 10.24 1.15
N PRO A 43 -4.67 10.22 2.22
CA PRO A 43 -4.57 9.04 3.07
C PRO A 43 -5.94 8.54 3.53
N ILE A 44 -6.15 7.22 3.46
CA ILE A 44 -7.40 6.59 3.89
C ILE A 44 -7.52 6.64 5.41
N ARG A 45 -8.75 6.60 5.92
CA ARG A 45 -9.08 6.64 7.35
C ARG A 45 -10.08 5.56 7.69
N GLU A 46 -10.09 5.11 8.95
CA GLU A 46 -11.12 4.19 9.46
C GLU A 46 -12.54 4.72 9.18
N ALA A 47 -12.73 6.03 9.31
CA ALA A 47 -14.03 6.67 9.09
C ALA A 47 -14.53 6.60 7.63
N ASP A 48 -13.68 6.24 6.66
CA ASP A 48 -14.05 6.12 5.25
C ASP A 48 -14.81 4.82 4.96
N VAL A 49 -14.99 3.92 5.91
CA VAL A 49 -15.63 2.61 5.73
C VAL A 49 -17.02 2.71 5.09
N GLU A 50 -17.78 3.77 5.38
CA GLU A 50 -19.13 4.00 4.81
C GLU A 50 -19.10 4.15 3.27
N ILE A 51 -18.02 4.66 2.71
CA ILE A 51 -17.83 4.84 1.27
C ILE A 51 -16.88 3.79 0.67
N ASP A 52 -15.98 3.21 1.47
CA ASP A 52 -15.03 2.19 1.02
C ASP A 52 -15.71 0.83 0.83
N TYR A 53 -16.43 0.33 1.84
CA TYR A 53 -17.07 -0.97 1.79
C TYR A 53 -17.98 -1.17 0.54
N PRO A 54 -18.89 -0.24 0.19
CA PRO A 54 -19.69 -0.39 -1.03
C PRO A 54 -18.86 -0.31 -2.31
N ALA A 55 -17.77 0.48 -2.35
CA ALA A 55 -16.89 0.57 -3.49
C ALA A 55 -16.12 -0.74 -3.72
N VAL A 56 -15.56 -1.32 -2.66
CA VAL A 56 -14.83 -2.60 -2.69
C VAL A 56 -15.77 -3.74 -3.07
N MET A 57 -16.88 -3.90 -2.36
CA MET A 57 -17.81 -5.01 -2.60
C MET A 57 -18.57 -4.87 -3.92
N GLY A 58 -18.82 -3.66 -4.39
CA GLY A 58 -19.38 -3.39 -5.72
C GLY A 58 -18.44 -3.72 -6.88
N SER A 59 -17.12 -3.75 -6.64
CA SER A 59 -16.09 -4.09 -7.62
C SER A 59 -15.40 -5.42 -7.32
N ARG A 60 -15.95 -6.21 -6.42
CA ARG A 60 -15.30 -7.35 -5.79
C ARG A 60 -14.75 -8.37 -6.78
N GLU A 61 -15.50 -8.74 -7.80
CA GLU A 61 -15.07 -9.80 -8.74
C GLU A 61 -13.79 -9.41 -9.48
N ARG A 62 -13.72 -8.16 -9.94
CA ARG A 62 -12.54 -7.63 -10.63
C ARG A 62 -11.36 -7.45 -9.68
N LEU A 63 -11.61 -6.98 -8.46
CA LEU A 63 -10.59 -6.85 -7.43
C LEU A 63 -10.06 -8.21 -7.00
N TRP A 64 -10.93 -9.22 -6.84
CA TRP A 64 -10.49 -10.59 -6.53
C TRP A 64 -9.66 -11.20 -7.65
N ALA A 65 -10.05 -10.99 -8.92
CA ALA A 65 -9.27 -11.46 -10.05
C ALA A 65 -7.85 -10.86 -10.08
N ARG A 66 -7.69 -9.65 -9.55
CA ARG A 66 -6.41 -8.94 -9.50
C ARG A 66 -5.59 -9.27 -8.26
N TYR A 67 -6.19 -9.26 -7.09
CA TYR A 67 -5.52 -9.31 -5.81
C TYR A 67 -5.74 -10.61 -5.02
N GLY A 68 -6.72 -11.42 -5.43
CA GLY A 68 -7.11 -12.61 -4.69
C GLY A 68 -5.99 -13.62 -4.51
N GLU A 69 -5.18 -13.86 -5.55
CA GLU A 69 -4.05 -14.78 -5.47
C GLU A 69 -2.93 -14.25 -4.56
N ALA A 70 -2.62 -12.96 -4.67
CA ALA A 70 -1.51 -12.35 -3.93
C ALA A 70 -1.87 -12.03 -2.47
N TRP A 71 -3.10 -11.55 -2.23
CA TRP A 71 -3.51 -10.98 -0.93
C TRP A 71 -4.70 -11.68 -0.28
N GLY A 72 -5.40 -12.58 -1.00
CA GLY A 72 -6.65 -13.17 -0.50
C GLY A 72 -7.76 -12.13 -0.32
N TRP A 73 -7.74 -11.03 -1.09
CA TRP A 73 -8.62 -9.88 -0.93
C TRP A 73 -9.29 -9.45 -2.25
N PRO A 74 -10.53 -8.93 -2.22
CA PRO A 74 -11.47 -8.96 -1.10
C PRO A 74 -12.23 -10.29 -1.07
N PRO A 75 -12.31 -10.98 0.09
CA PRO A 75 -13.06 -12.22 0.18
C PRO A 75 -14.56 -11.99 -0.01
N ALA A 76 -15.27 -12.97 -0.57
CA ALA A 76 -16.72 -12.86 -0.80
C ALA A 76 -17.52 -12.67 0.49
N THR A 77 -16.94 -13.10 1.60
CA THR A 77 -17.54 -13.06 2.95
C THR A 77 -17.12 -11.83 3.75
N MET A 78 -16.40 -10.86 3.13
CA MET A 78 -15.98 -9.65 3.83
C MET A 78 -17.19 -8.89 4.37
N THR A 79 -17.17 -8.59 5.65
CA THR A 79 -18.20 -7.81 6.32
C THR A 79 -17.78 -6.35 6.45
N PHE A 80 -18.75 -5.47 6.69
CA PHE A 80 -18.48 -4.06 6.97
C PHE A 80 -17.50 -3.86 8.15
N GLU A 81 -17.63 -4.65 9.22
CA GLU A 81 -16.74 -4.56 10.37
C GLU A 81 -15.32 -5.07 10.08
N GLN A 82 -15.18 -6.04 9.19
CA GLN A 82 -13.86 -6.49 8.73
C GLN A 82 -13.17 -5.42 7.89
N ASP A 83 -13.90 -4.80 6.97
CA ASP A 83 -13.41 -3.69 6.17
C ASP A 83 -13.00 -2.51 7.05
N ARG A 84 -13.84 -2.13 8.00
CA ARG A 84 -13.52 -1.09 8.99
C ARG A 84 -12.24 -1.38 9.76
N ALA A 85 -12.06 -2.64 10.19
CA ALA A 85 -10.84 -3.05 10.89
C ALA A 85 -9.59 -2.98 9.97
N ASP A 86 -9.75 -3.30 8.68
CA ASP A 86 -8.70 -3.15 7.69
C ASP A 86 -8.33 -1.67 7.48
N LEU A 87 -9.30 -0.78 7.39
CA LEU A 87 -9.04 0.67 7.28
C LEU A 87 -8.36 1.23 8.53
N ALA A 88 -8.77 0.80 9.73
CA ALA A 88 -8.11 1.19 10.98
C ALA A 88 -6.64 0.74 11.00
N ARG A 89 -6.35 -0.47 10.50
CA ARG A 89 -4.98 -0.97 10.34
C ARG A 89 -4.19 -0.11 9.36
N HIS A 90 -4.73 0.20 8.18
CA HIS A 90 -4.09 1.07 7.21
C HIS A 90 -3.80 2.47 7.76
N GLU A 91 -4.72 3.06 8.51
CA GLU A 91 -4.50 4.35 9.16
C GLU A 91 -3.33 4.29 10.17
N ALA A 92 -3.22 3.21 10.92
CA ALA A 92 -2.10 2.97 11.84
C ALA A 92 -0.77 2.75 11.12
N GLU A 93 -0.76 1.97 10.02
CA GLU A 93 0.42 1.72 9.17
C GLU A 93 0.93 3.02 8.53
N ILE A 94 0.04 3.90 8.07
CA ILE A 94 0.38 5.22 7.54
C ILE A 94 1.05 6.06 8.62
N ALA A 95 0.48 6.11 9.82
CA ALA A 95 1.04 6.85 10.96
C ALA A 95 2.42 6.32 11.38
N ALA A 96 2.66 5.02 11.25
CA ALA A 96 3.92 4.36 11.54
C ALA A 96 4.94 4.40 10.37
N HIS A 97 4.55 4.89 9.20
CA HIS A 97 5.33 4.86 7.94
C HIS A 97 5.72 3.43 7.51
N GLU A 98 4.84 2.47 7.76
CA GLU A 98 5.04 1.06 7.40
C GLU A 98 4.49 0.74 6.01
N SER A 99 3.35 1.33 5.65
CA SER A 99 2.75 1.30 4.32
C SER A 99 1.79 2.47 4.15
N PHE A 100 1.37 2.74 2.91
CA PHE A 100 0.46 3.86 2.62
C PHE A 100 -0.69 3.40 1.74
N ASN A 101 -1.91 3.76 2.15
CA ASN A 101 -3.12 3.57 1.37
C ASN A 101 -3.80 4.93 1.19
N TYR A 102 -4.05 5.30 -0.06
CA TYR A 102 -4.75 6.54 -0.41
C TYR A 102 -6.11 6.23 -1.01
N ALA A 103 -7.13 6.89 -0.49
CA ALA A 103 -8.46 6.86 -1.09
C ALA A 103 -8.52 7.79 -2.30
N VAL A 104 -9.09 7.33 -3.40
CA VAL A 104 -9.46 8.14 -4.57
C VAL A 104 -10.90 8.60 -4.38
N LEU A 105 -11.11 9.90 -4.28
CA LEU A 105 -12.37 10.49 -3.84
C LEU A 105 -12.92 11.48 -4.87
N ASP A 106 -14.25 11.61 -4.92
CA ASP A 106 -14.90 12.73 -5.56
C ASP A 106 -14.64 14.05 -4.80
N ALA A 107 -14.93 15.17 -5.42
CA ALA A 107 -14.60 16.49 -4.85
C ALA A 107 -15.21 16.74 -3.47
N ALA A 108 -16.41 16.18 -3.22
CA ALA A 108 -17.13 16.33 -1.96
C ALA A 108 -16.80 15.23 -0.91
N GLU A 109 -15.96 14.27 -1.27
CA GLU A 109 -15.63 13.09 -0.43
C GLU A 109 -16.88 12.26 -0.04
N THR A 110 -17.85 12.17 -0.93
CA THR A 110 -19.07 11.39 -0.73
C THR A 110 -19.00 9.98 -1.32
N ALA A 111 -18.04 9.76 -2.22
CA ALA A 111 -17.80 8.47 -2.86
C ALA A 111 -16.31 8.16 -2.94
N LEU A 112 -15.96 6.92 -2.60
CA LEU A 112 -14.66 6.35 -2.86
C LEU A 112 -14.70 5.66 -4.23
N LEU A 113 -13.78 6.04 -5.11
CA LEU A 113 -13.74 5.59 -6.51
C LEU A 113 -12.53 4.71 -6.82
N GLY A 114 -11.69 4.45 -5.83
CA GLY A 114 -10.52 3.60 -5.93
C GLY A 114 -9.57 3.77 -4.77
N CYS A 115 -8.47 3.01 -4.79
CA CYS A 115 -7.38 3.13 -3.81
C CYS A 115 -6.01 3.01 -4.46
N ILE A 116 -5.02 3.59 -3.82
CA ILE A 116 -3.59 3.47 -4.13
C ILE A 116 -2.90 2.81 -2.94
N TYR A 117 -2.10 1.80 -3.20
CA TYR A 117 -1.26 1.13 -2.20
C TYR A 117 0.21 1.40 -2.51
N ILE A 118 0.98 1.79 -1.51
CA ILE A 118 2.42 2.01 -1.60
C ILE A 118 3.05 1.25 -0.44
N ASP A 119 3.76 0.19 -0.76
CA ASP A 119 4.31 -0.76 0.19
C ASP A 119 5.83 -0.88 0.08
N PRO A 120 6.52 -1.25 1.16
CA PRO A 120 7.93 -1.63 1.07
C PRO A 120 8.09 -2.89 0.21
N PRO A 121 9.27 -3.08 -0.41
CA PRO A 121 9.60 -4.33 -1.10
C PRO A 121 9.50 -5.53 -0.16
N ASP A 122 9.03 -6.64 -0.68
CA ASP A 122 8.97 -7.92 0.01
C ASP A 122 10.05 -8.91 -0.52
N GLU A 123 10.08 -10.13 0.05
CA GLU A 123 11.05 -11.17 -0.33
C GLU A 123 10.92 -11.63 -1.79
N ARG A 124 9.81 -11.34 -2.45
CA ARG A 124 9.53 -11.67 -3.86
C ARG A 124 9.87 -10.55 -4.80
N SER A 125 10.19 -9.37 -4.26
CA SER A 125 10.52 -8.20 -5.06
C SER A 125 11.88 -8.37 -5.72
N PRO A 126 12.06 -7.89 -6.98
CA PRO A 126 13.36 -7.85 -7.63
C PRO A 126 14.38 -7.05 -6.79
N GLU A 127 15.63 -7.48 -6.84
CA GLU A 127 16.73 -6.77 -6.21
C GLU A 127 16.80 -5.31 -6.72
N GLY A 128 16.87 -4.37 -5.79
CA GLY A 128 16.95 -2.94 -6.09
C GLY A 128 15.61 -2.23 -6.20
N ALA A 129 14.46 -2.93 -6.12
CA ALA A 129 13.18 -2.25 -5.94
C ALA A 129 13.14 -1.59 -4.56
N ASP A 130 12.67 -0.35 -4.49
CA ASP A 130 12.55 0.41 -3.23
C ASP A 130 11.10 0.72 -2.83
N ALA A 131 10.13 0.47 -3.71
CA ALA A 131 8.71 0.50 -3.39
C ALA A 131 7.89 -0.40 -4.33
N LEU A 132 6.80 -0.96 -3.80
CA LEU A 132 5.74 -1.63 -4.55
C LEU A 132 4.54 -0.71 -4.60
N VAL A 133 3.97 -0.48 -5.77
CA VAL A 133 2.81 0.39 -5.94
C VAL A 133 1.72 -0.28 -6.75
N SER A 134 0.49 -0.20 -6.27
CA SER A 134 -0.68 -0.68 -6.97
C SER A 134 -1.84 0.32 -6.82
N TRP A 135 -2.74 0.37 -7.79
CA TRP A 135 -3.97 1.16 -7.70
C TRP A 135 -5.08 0.54 -8.51
N TRP A 136 -6.30 0.81 -8.09
CA TRP A 136 -7.51 0.37 -8.76
C TRP A 136 -8.58 1.45 -8.72
N VAL A 137 -9.54 1.36 -9.61
CA VAL A 137 -10.76 2.15 -9.59
C VAL A 137 -11.97 1.24 -9.53
N VAL A 138 -13.14 1.75 -9.10
CA VAL A 138 -14.42 1.02 -9.12
C VAL A 138 -14.78 0.60 -10.54
N ASP A 139 -15.62 -0.42 -10.68
CA ASP A 139 -15.99 -1.00 -11.98
C ASP A 139 -16.57 0.03 -12.95
N ALA A 140 -17.33 1.00 -12.46
CA ALA A 140 -17.90 2.07 -13.28
C ALA A 140 -16.84 2.99 -13.89
N GLU A 141 -15.64 3.08 -13.31
CA GLU A 141 -14.54 3.93 -13.77
C GLU A 141 -13.47 3.14 -14.55
N ALA A 142 -13.59 1.81 -14.61
CA ALA A 142 -12.63 0.95 -15.31
C ALA A 142 -12.56 1.29 -16.80
N GLY A 143 -11.35 1.52 -17.32
CA GLY A 143 -11.13 2.01 -18.70
C GLY A 143 -11.59 3.45 -18.94
N GLY A 144 -12.08 4.14 -17.90
CA GLY A 144 -12.63 5.49 -17.97
C GLY A 144 -11.58 6.60 -17.85
N ALA A 145 -12.08 7.83 -17.75
CA ALA A 145 -11.23 9.02 -17.64
C ALA A 145 -10.45 9.05 -16.31
N LEU A 146 -11.06 8.59 -15.22
CA LEU A 146 -10.42 8.57 -13.92
C LEU A 146 -9.23 7.59 -13.88
N GLU A 147 -9.40 6.37 -14.40
CA GLU A 147 -8.31 5.39 -14.43
C GLU A 147 -7.14 5.90 -15.28
N ARG A 148 -7.41 6.49 -16.45
CA ARG A 148 -6.37 7.10 -17.27
C ARG A 148 -5.67 8.26 -16.57
N ALA A 149 -6.41 9.10 -15.83
CA ALA A 149 -5.83 10.20 -15.07
C ALA A 149 -4.90 9.69 -13.96
N LEU A 150 -5.25 8.58 -13.30
CA LEU A 150 -4.39 7.92 -12.33
C LEU A 150 -3.13 7.35 -12.99
N ASP A 151 -3.29 6.61 -14.10
CA ASP A 151 -2.15 6.02 -14.82
C ASP A 151 -1.13 7.08 -15.28
N GLU A 152 -1.60 8.29 -15.59
CA GLU A 152 -0.74 9.43 -15.95
C GLU A 152 -0.14 10.14 -14.73
N ALA A 153 -0.90 10.27 -13.64
CA ALA A 153 -0.49 11.05 -12.48
C ALA A 153 0.48 10.26 -11.56
N MET A 154 0.25 8.97 -11.37
CA MET A 154 1.00 8.17 -10.40
C MET A 154 2.51 8.16 -10.63
N PRO A 155 3.04 7.88 -11.83
CA PRO A 155 4.49 7.87 -12.03
C PRO A 155 5.13 9.22 -11.71
N ARG A 156 4.49 10.32 -12.12
CA ARG A 156 4.99 11.70 -11.89
C ARG A 156 4.93 12.08 -10.42
N TRP A 157 3.87 11.71 -9.74
CA TRP A 157 3.70 11.99 -8.31
C TRP A 157 4.72 11.22 -7.46
N LEU A 158 4.94 9.96 -7.78
CA LEU A 158 5.95 9.12 -7.11
C LEU A 158 7.37 9.68 -7.30
N GLU A 159 7.70 10.10 -8.51
CA GLU A 159 9.00 10.71 -8.81
C GLU A 159 9.20 12.06 -8.11
N ALA A 160 8.14 12.89 -8.04
CA ALA A 160 8.25 14.26 -7.53
C ALA A 160 8.17 14.37 -6.00
N GLU A 161 7.38 13.53 -5.34
CA GLU A 161 7.01 13.72 -3.93
C GLU A 161 7.42 12.56 -3.01
N TRP A 162 7.91 11.45 -3.57
CA TRP A 162 8.34 10.29 -2.81
C TRP A 162 9.85 10.05 -2.94
N PRO A 163 10.51 9.46 -1.93
CA PRO A 163 11.96 9.27 -1.94
C PRO A 163 12.41 8.03 -2.70
N PHE A 164 11.56 7.51 -3.60
CA PHE A 164 11.81 6.27 -4.33
C PHE A 164 12.52 6.50 -5.65
N THR A 165 13.41 5.59 -6.02
CA THR A 165 14.15 5.59 -7.30
C THR A 165 13.83 4.40 -8.18
N ALA A 166 13.34 3.31 -7.59
CA ALA A 166 13.03 2.05 -8.29
C ALA A 166 11.66 1.50 -7.84
N VAL A 167 10.62 2.14 -8.35
CA VAL A 167 9.22 1.76 -8.06
C VAL A 167 8.78 0.61 -8.96
N LEU A 168 8.26 -0.45 -8.36
CA LEU A 168 7.66 -1.57 -9.07
C LEU A 168 6.13 -1.48 -9.00
N ARG A 169 5.46 -1.45 -10.15
CA ARG A 169 4.01 -1.60 -10.21
C ARG A 169 3.66 -3.07 -9.93
N HIS A 170 2.93 -3.32 -8.87
CA HIS A 170 2.45 -4.64 -8.46
C HIS A 170 0.96 -4.78 -8.80
N PRO A 171 0.46 -6.02 -9.05
CA PRO A 171 -0.66 -6.37 -9.89
C PRO A 171 -1.89 -5.54 -9.77
#